data_421d3d03370bda29a711cc5923ccd9d3
#
_entry.id   421d3d03370bda29a711cc5923ccd9d3
#
_cell.length_a   1.000
_cell.length_b   1.000
_cell.length_c   1.000
_cell.angle_alpha   90.00
_cell.angle_beta   90.00
_cell.angle_gamma   90.00
#
_symmetry.space_group_name_H-M   'P 1'
#
loop_
_entity.id
_entity.type
_entity.pdbx_description
1 polymer ?
#
loop_
_entity_poly.entity_id
_entity_poly.type
_entity_poly.pdbx_seq_one_letter_code
_entity_poly.pdbx_strand_id
1 'polypeptide(L)'
;DYIRGQIVSPSLMGKVTKQNPVDLNYSCHQFGKIVVAMLLPVIGLLGVLFAVIAQPVFVSAFLSIMLAAFVFLLLLFCSLRVEVSREHLKVRFGLGLIRRSFEIIEVVDAYPVRNKWYWGIGIRLTPHGWLYNIQGLDAVEIVMRSSEKYRIGTPEPEELTRALQNALTAIREAAPPAAQSSGVPG
;
A
#
# COMPACT_ATOMS: atom_id res chain seq x y z
N ASP A 1 -25.48 44.12 -32.74
CA ASP A 1 -24.12 44.71 -32.71
C ASP A 1 -23.31 44.06 -31.62
N TYR A 2 -22.17 43.48 -32.05
CA TYR A 2 -21.01 43.07 -31.28
C TYR A 2 -21.13 41.83 -30.38
N ILE A 3 -21.14 40.65 -31.03
CA ILE A 3 -20.62 39.43 -30.36
C ILE A 3 -19.35 39.02 -31.13
N ARG A 4 -18.23 39.49 -30.63
CA ARG A 4 -16.91 39.13 -31.11
C ARG A 4 -16.53 37.77 -30.59
N GLY A 5 -16.38 36.79 -31.46
CA GLY A 5 -15.95 35.43 -31.15
C GLY A 5 -14.62 35.38 -30.40
N GLN A 6 -14.62 34.78 -29.23
CA GLN A 6 -13.39 34.30 -28.62
C GLN A 6 -12.97 33.00 -29.28
N ILE A 7 -11.94 33.09 -30.10
CA ILE A 7 -11.21 31.95 -30.62
C ILE A 7 -10.54 31.27 -29.40
N VAL A 8 -11.09 30.17 -28.98
CA VAL A 8 -10.46 29.30 -27.98
C VAL A 8 -9.23 28.69 -28.67
N SER A 9 -8.06 29.06 -28.18
CA SER A 9 -6.77 28.56 -28.64
C SER A 9 -6.70 27.06 -28.59
N PRO A 10 -6.22 26.35 -29.62
CA PRO A 10 -6.09 24.89 -29.68
C PRO A 10 -5.02 24.30 -28.73
N SER A 11 -4.37 25.12 -27.91
CA SER A 11 -3.23 24.73 -27.06
C SER A 11 -3.61 24.04 -25.75
N LEU A 12 -4.90 23.91 -25.42
CA LEU A 12 -5.39 23.18 -24.26
C LEU A 12 -5.97 21.80 -24.59
N MET A 13 -5.73 21.32 -25.79
CA MET A 13 -5.94 19.94 -26.16
C MET A 13 -4.78 19.11 -25.57
N GLY A 14 -4.60 19.28 -24.23
CA GLY A 14 -3.67 18.50 -23.42
C GLY A 14 -4.06 17.05 -23.52
N LYS A 15 -3.14 16.28 -24.05
CA LYS A 15 -2.96 14.84 -23.93
C LYS A 15 -4.15 14.12 -23.30
N VAL A 16 -5.12 13.80 -24.11
CA VAL A 16 -5.99 12.65 -23.87
C VAL A 16 -5.05 11.46 -23.95
N THR A 17 -4.48 11.10 -22.79
CA THR A 17 -3.79 9.84 -22.63
C THR A 17 -4.81 8.79 -23.02
N LYS A 18 -4.55 8.06 -24.11
CA LYS A 18 -5.32 6.88 -24.51
C LYS A 18 -5.59 6.09 -23.24
N GLN A 19 -6.84 6.06 -22.80
CA GLN A 19 -7.30 5.10 -21.82
C GLN A 19 -7.13 3.73 -22.47
N ASN A 20 -6.04 3.07 -22.14
CA ASN A 20 -5.92 1.64 -22.40
C ASN A 20 -7.08 0.93 -21.73
N PRO A 21 -7.61 -0.14 -22.33
CA PRO A 21 -8.64 -0.95 -21.73
C PRO A 21 -8.19 -1.33 -20.31
N VAL A 22 -9.07 -1.10 -19.35
CA VAL A 22 -8.90 -1.17 -17.91
C VAL A 22 -7.93 -2.30 -17.51
N ASP A 23 -6.67 -1.97 -17.26
CA ASP A 23 -5.74 -2.87 -16.60
C ASP A 23 -6.19 -3.01 -15.15
N LEU A 24 -6.99 -4.06 -14.91
CA LEU A 24 -7.53 -4.39 -13.58
C LEU A 24 -6.47 -5.01 -12.66
N ASN A 25 -5.24 -5.17 -13.16
CA ASN A 25 -4.12 -5.72 -12.40
C ASN A 25 -3.09 -4.61 -12.16
N TYR A 26 -3.11 -4.05 -10.96
CA TYR A 26 -2.05 -3.15 -10.48
C TYR A 26 -1.11 -3.94 -9.56
N SER A 27 0.18 -3.77 -9.74
CA SER A 27 1.20 -4.36 -8.88
C SER A 27 2.31 -3.34 -8.62
N CYS A 28 2.49 -2.96 -7.37
CA CYS A 28 3.57 -2.11 -6.92
C CYS A 28 4.48 -2.85 -5.94
N HIS A 29 5.77 -2.80 -6.22
CA HIS A 29 6.79 -3.37 -5.35
C HIS A 29 7.66 -2.24 -4.79
N GLN A 30 7.64 -2.08 -3.47
CA GLN A 30 8.45 -1.11 -2.76
C GLN A 30 9.60 -1.79 -2.05
N PHE A 31 10.78 -1.19 -2.13
CA PHE A 31 11.94 -1.61 -1.36
C PHE A 31 12.17 -0.64 -0.19
N GLY A 32 12.18 -1.18 1.02
CA GLY A 32 12.30 -0.41 2.26
C GLY A 32 13.70 0.16 2.49
N LYS A 33 14.13 1.12 1.66
CA LYS A 33 15.46 1.73 1.74
C LYS A 33 15.81 2.25 3.13
N ILE A 34 14.84 2.83 3.84
CA ILE A 34 15.03 3.37 5.19
C ILE A 34 15.28 2.24 6.20
N VAL A 35 14.50 1.16 6.12
CA VAL A 35 14.66 -0.02 6.98
C VAL A 35 16.03 -0.65 6.77
N VAL A 36 16.42 -0.84 5.51
CA VAL A 36 17.74 -1.39 5.15
C VAL A 36 18.86 -0.48 5.64
N ALA A 37 18.78 0.83 5.42
CA ALA A 37 19.79 1.79 5.85
C ALA A 37 19.94 1.84 7.39
N MET A 38 18.88 1.60 8.14
CA MET A 38 18.93 1.56 9.61
C MET A 38 19.47 0.22 10.14
N LEU A 39 19.06 -0.90 9.56
CA LEU A 39 19.38 -2.22 10.10
C LEU A 39 20.77 -2.74 9.64
N LEU A 40 21.21 -2.43 8.43
CA LEU A 40 22.52 -2.90 7.95
C LEU A 40 23.70 -2.48 8.82
N PRO A 41 23.85 -1.21 9.26
CA PRO A 41 24.93 -0.82 10.16
C PRO A 41 24.90 -1.56 11.50
N VAL A 42 23.70 -1.78 12.04
CA VAL A 42 23.51 -2.53 13.31
C VAL A 42 23.93 -3.99 13.15
N ILE A 43 23.51 -4.63 12.07
CA ILE A 43 23.93 -6.01 11.73
C ILE A 43 25.44 -6.09 11.53
N GLY A 44 26.04 -5.12 10.82
CA GLY A 44 27.48 -5.06 10.63
C GLY A 44 28.24 -4.90 11.96
N LEU A 45 27.79 -4.01 12.84
CA LEU A 45 28.38 -3.81 14.15
C LEU A 45 28.27 -5.08 15.00
N LEU A 46 27.10 -5.73 15.04
CA LEU A 46 26.91 -6.99 15.76
C LEU A 46 27.82 -8.10 15.23
N GLY A 47 28.03 -8.16 13.90
CA GLY A 47 28.96 -9.10 13.27
C GLY A 47 30.42 -8.85 13.69
N VAL A 48 30.86 -7.60 13.74
CA VAL A 48 32.20 -7.22 14.24
C VAL A 48 32.34 -7.57 15.73
N LEU A 49 31.36 -7.21 16.56
CA LEU A 49 31.36 -7.56 17.99
C LEU A 49 31.41 -9.07 18.20
N PHE A 50 30.67 -9.84 17.42
CA PHE A 50 30.72 -11.30 17.44
C PHE A 50 32.13 -11.82 17.13
N ALA A 51 32.78 -11.29 16.09
CA ALA A 51 34.13 -11.72 15.68
C ALA A 51 35.21 -11.38 16.73
N VAL A 52 35.05 -10.26 17.45
CA VAL A 52 36.09 -9.74 18.37
C VAL A 52 35.89 -10.23 19.81
N ILE A 53 34.64 -10.29 20.29
CA ILE A 53 34.31 -10.45 21.74
C ILE A 53 33.74 -11.83 22.08
N ALA A 54 33.36 -12.64 21.09
CA ALA A 54 32.60 -13.88 21.30
C ALA A 54 33.41 -15.04 21.93
N GLN A 55 34.24 -14.78 22.94
CA GLN A 55 35.03 -15.81 23.62
C GLN A 55 34.25 -16.63 24.66
N PRO A 56 33.46 -16.05 25.59
CA PRO A 56 32.60 -16.83 26.44
C PRO A 56 31.38 -17.36 25.66
N VAL A 57 31.06 -18.64 25.81
CA VAL A 57 29.97 -19.33 25.07
C VAL A 57 28.61 -18.61 25.22
N PHE A 58 28.30 -18.11 26.40
CA PHE A 58 27.04 -17.39 26.61
C PHE A 58 26.99 -16.03 25.89
N VAL A 59 28.12 -15.32 25.73
CA VAL A 59 28.21 -14.07 24.97
C VAL A 59 28.04 -14.36 23.49
N SER A 60 28.69 -15.38 22.98
CA SER A 60 28.55 -15.76 21.55
C SER A 60 27.13 -16.21 21.22
N ALA A 61 26.48 -16.96 22.11
CA ALA A 61 25.10 -17.36 21.95
C ALA A 61 24.15 -16.15 21.95
N PHE A 62 24.31 -15.22 22.88
CA PHE A 62 23.52 -13.99 22.93
C PHE A 62 23.68 -13.14 21.66
N LEU A 63 24.92 -12.89 21.23
CA LEU A 63 25.19 -12.14 20.00
C LEU A 63 24.63 -12.83 18.76
N SER A 64 24.70 -14.15 18.67
CA SER A 64 24.10 -14.92 17.57
C SER A 64 22.60 -14.77 17.51
N ILE A 65 21.91 -14.85 18.67
CA ILE A 65 20.46 -14.65 18.73
C ILE A 65 20.09 -13.23 18.31
N MET A 66 20.83 -12.23 18.79
CA MET A 66 20.61 -10.82 18.40
C MET A 66 20.81 -10.61 16.90
N LEU A 67 21.90 -11.13 16.36
CA LEU A 67 22.20 -11.05 14.93
C LEU A 67 21.07 -11.71 14.11
N ALA A 68 20.66 -12.92 14.47
CA ALA A 68 19.58 -13.63 13.81
C ALA A 68 18.26 -12.85 13.87
N ALA A 69 17.94 -12.23 15.00
CA ALA A 69 16.72 -11.43 15.18
C ALA A 69 16.74 -10.19 14.27
N PHE A 70 17.86 -9.46 14.17
CA PHE A 70 17.98 -8.29 13.30
C PHE A 70 17.95 -8.66 11.81
N VAL A 71 18.58 -9.77 11.41
CA VAL A 71 18.49 -10.29 10.04
C VAL A 71 17.04 -10.68 9.73
N PHE A 72 16.36 -11.35 10.64
CA PHE A 72 14.95 -11.71 10.48
C PHE A 72 14.04 -10.48 10.33
N LEU A 73 14.25 -9.44 11.16
CA LEU A 73 13.54 -8.16 11.05
C LEU A 73 13.78 -7.49 9.69
N LEU A 74 15.01 -7.51 9.22
CA LEU A 74 15.36 -6.98 7.90
C LEU A 74 14.58 -7.71 6.80
N LEU A 75 14.57 -9.04 6.82
CA LEU A 75 13.85 -9.86 5.85
C LEU A 75 12.34 -9.64 5.89
N LEU A 76 11.76 -9.38 7.08
CA LEU A 76 10.34 -9.08 7.23
C LEU A 76 9.94 -7.74 6.61
N PHE A 77 10.77 -6.71 6.77
CA PHE A 77 10.41 -5.33 6.45
C PHE A 77 11.22 -4.72 5.29
N CYS A 78 12.07 -5.51 4.60
CA CYS A 78 12.86 -4.99 3.48
C CYS A 78 12.01 -4.62 2.25
N SER A 79 10.81 -5.17 2.11
CA SER A 79 9.94 -4.88 0.97
C SER A 79 8.45 -4.92 1.30
N LEU A 80 7.67 -4.20 0.51
CA LEU A 80 6.21 -4.21 0.53
C LEU A 80 5.72 -4.38 -0.90
N ARG A 81 4.90 -5.40 -1.13
CA ARG A 81 4.22 -5.61 -2.40
C ARG A 81 2.73 -5.42 -2.22
N VAL A 82 2.17 -4.56 -3.05
CA VAL A 82 0.74 -4.28 -3.13
C VAL A 82 0.26 -4.73 -4.50
N GLU A 83 -0.74 -5.60 -4.52
CA GLU A 83 -1.34 -6.14 -5.75
C GLU A 83 -2.85 -5.90 -5.69
N VAL A 84 -3.40 -5.26 -6.71
CA VAL A 84 -4.84 -5.09 -6.91
C VAL A 84 -5.26 -6.02 -8.03
N SER A 85 -6.22 -6.89 -7.75
CA SER A 85 -6.90 -7.76 -8.71
C SER A 85 -8.37 -7.36 -8.80
N ARG A 86 -9.16 -8.01 -9.63
CA ARG A 86 -10.61 -7.76 -9.73
C ARG A 86 -11.36 -7.93 -8.41
N GLU A 87 -10.96 -8.89 -7.59
CA GLU A 87 -11.70 -9.29 -6.38
C GLU A 87 -10.96 -8.94 -5.09
N HIS A 88 -9.62 -8.86 -5.15
CA HIS A 88 -8.79 -8.75 -3.95
C HIS A 88 -7.71 -7.69 -4.09
N LEU A 89 -7.52 -6.94 -3.01
CA LEU A 89 -6.33 -6.16 -2.76
C LEU A 89 -5.44 -6.96 -1.81
N LYS A 90 -4.24 -7.33 -2.26
CA LYS A 90 -3.27 -8.12 -1.49
C LYS A 90 -2.08 -7.25 -1.11
N VAL A 91 -1.72 -7.31 0.16
CA VAL A 91 -0.57 -6.62 0.74
C VAL A 91 0.35 -7.66 1.35
N ARG A 92 1.63 -7.67 0.94
CA ARG A 92 2.64 -8.63 1.40
C ARG A 92 3.91 -7.90 1.82
N PHE A 93 4.42 -8.27 3.00
CA PHE A 93 5.66 -7.74 3.54
C PHE A 93 6.81 -8.71 3.38
N GLY A 94 8.00 -8.19 3.06
CA GLY A 94 9.25 -8.92 2.97
C GLY A 94 9.15 -10.14 2.06
N LEU A 95 9.51 -11.28 2.60
CA LEU A 95 9.41 -12.58 1.92
C LEU A 95 7.96 -13.10 1.82
N GLY A 96 6.95 -12.29 2.18
CA GLY A 96 5.55 -12.69 2.15
C GLY A 96 5.10 -13.46 3.41
N LEU A 97 5.85 -13.37 4.51
CA LEU A 97 5.46 -13.95 5.79
C LEU A 97 4.25 -13.23 6.39
N ILE A 98 4.19 -11.90 6.26
CA ILE A 98 3.03 -11.11 6.66
C ILE A 98 2.23 -10.79 5.40
N ARG A 99 1.00 -11.30 5.34
CA ARG A 99 0.08 -11.12 4.22
C ARG A 99 -1.26 -10.63 4.74
N ARG A 100 -1.86 -9.68 4.00
CA ARG A 100 -3.25 -9.28 4.18
C ARG A 100 -3.93 -9.26 2.83
N SER A 101 -5.17 -9.72 2.81
CA SER A 101 -6.04 -9.67 1.64
C SER A 101 -7.33 -8.98 2.05
N PHE A 102 -7.75 -8.02 1.24
CA PHE A 102 -9.00 -7.30 1.40
C PHE A 102 -9.86 -7.58 0.17
N GLU A 103 -11.11 -7.92 0.39
CA GLU A 103 -12.08 -8.08 -0.69
C GLU A 103 -12.50 -6.70 -1.20
N ILE A 104 -12.36 -6.47 -2.50
CA ILE A 104 -12.67 -5.16 -3.08
C ILE A 104 -14.16 -4.84 -2.95
N ILE A 105 -15.03 -5.85 -2.97
CA ILE A 105 -16.47 -5.65 -2.77
C ILE A 105 -16.82 -5.04 -1.40
N GLU A 106 -15.97 -5.26 -0.39
CA GLU A 106 -16.13 -4.67 0.94
C GLU A 106 -15.56 -3.26 1.05
N VAL A 107 -14.85 -2.78 0.04
CA VAL A 107 -14.31 -1.42 0.00
C VAL A 107 -15.43 -0.45 -0.39
N VAL A 108 -15.67 0.54 0.44
CA VAL A 108 -16.66 1.61 0.19
C VAL A 108 -16.00 2.77 -0.53
N ASP A 109 -14.80 3.14 -0.10
CA ASP A 109 -14.07 4.28 -0.63
C ASP A 109 -12.56 4.08 -0.53
N ALA A 110 -11.81 4.72 -1.43
CA ALA A 110 -10.35 4.72 -1.45
C ALA A 110 -9.85 6.07 -1.95
N TYR A 111 -8.98 6.72 -1.19
CA TYR A 111 -8.43 8.03 -1.53
C TYR A 111 -6.98 8.20 -1.08
N PRO A 112 -6.18 9.02 -1.79
CA PRO A 112 -4.81 9.30 -1.42
C PRO A 112 -4.75 10.12 -0.13
N VAL A 113 -3.81 9.76 0.74
CA VAL A 113 -3.57 10.47 2.01
C VAL A 113 -2.08 10.61 2.26
N ARG A 114 -1.72 11.59 3.06
CA ARG A 114 -0.35 11.75 3.54
C ARG A 114 -0.27 11.49 5.03
N ASN A 115 0.55 10.52 5.43
CA ASN A 115 0.77 10.16 6.81
C ASN A 115 1.62 11.19 7.52
N LYS A 116 1.44 11.30 8.83
CA LYS A 116 2.33 12.12 9.66
C LYS A 116 3.66 11.39 9.86
N TRP A 117 4.76 12.13 9.84
CA TRP A 117 6.11 11.57 9.93
C TRP A 117 6.35 10.74 11.21
N TYR A 118 5.70 11.11 12.32
CA TYR A 118 5.85 10.42 13.60
C TYR A 118 5.05 9.12 13.72
N TRP A 119 4.20 8.79 12.73
CA TRP A 119 3.58 7.47 12.68
C TRP A 119 4.55 6.38 12.25
N GLY A 120 5.68 6.77 11.63
CA GLY A 120 6.81 5.88 11.36
C GLY A 120 6.52 4.82 10.31
N ILE A 121 7.33 3.76 10.38
CA ILE A 121 7.40 2.65 9.44
C ILE A 121 6.89 1.38 10.14
N GLY A 122 6.39 0.42 9.37
CA GLY A 122 5.91 -0.87 9.83
C GLY A 122 4.41 -1.03 9.76
N ILE A 123 3.91 -2.00 10.55
CA ILE A 123 2.49 -2.26 10.73
C ILE A 123 2.10 -1.67 12.08
N ARG A 124 1.18 -0.71 12.06
CA ARG A 124 0.79 0.03 13.28
C ARG A 124 -0.69 0.36 13.29
N LEU A 125 -1.24 0.40 14.48
CA LEU A 125 -2.56 0.99 14.71
C LEU A 125 -2.41 2.50 14.90
N THR A 126 -3.16 3.28 14.13
CA THR A 126 -3.22 4.74 14.19
C THR A 126 -4.64 5.19 14.55
N PRO A 127 -4.88 6.46 14.89
CA PRO A 127 -6.23 6.98 15.07
C PRO A 127 -7.14 6.84 13.83
N HIS A 128 -6.54 6.63 12.67
CA HIS A 128 -7.24 6.43 11.39
C HIS A 128 -7.28 4.95 10.94
N GLY A 129 -7.02 3.99 11.85
CA GLY A 129 -7.00 2.58 11.56
C GLY A 129 -5.59 2.01 11.36
N TRP A 130 -5.52 0.82 10.78
CA TRP A 130 -4.25 0.12 10.57
C TRP A 130 -3.43 0.75 9.44
N LEU A 131 -2.17 1.04 9.74
CA LEU A 131 -1.18 1.53 8.78
C LEU A 131 -0.23 0.39 8.38
N TYR A 132 -0.08 0.17 7.08
CA TYR A 132 0.87 -0.74 6.45
C TYR A 132 1.85 0.08 5.60
N ASN A 133 3.02 0.39 6.14
CA ASN A 133 4.00 1.25 5.48
C ASN A 133 5.43 0.76 5.71
N ILE A 134 6.30 0.85 4.69
CA ILE A 134 7.74 0.55 4.82
C ILE A 134 8.62 1.75 4.50
N GLN A 135 8.11 2.73 3.76
CA GLN A 135 8.84 3.97 3.48
C GLN A 135 7.88 5.07 3.00
N GLY A 136 8.34 6.33 3.14
CA GLY A 136 7.60 7.48 2.67
C GLY A 136 6.44 7.87 3.60
N LEU A 137 5.73 8.90 3.20
CA LEU A 137 4.58 9.43 3.92
C LEU A 137 3.28 9.27 3.12
N ASP A 138 3.39 8.96 1.83
CA ASP A 138 2.25 8.87 0.94
C ASP A 138 1.61 7.48 1.07
N ALA A 139 0.29 7.45 1.10
CA ALA A 139 -0.50 6.25 1.29
C ALA A 139 -1.88 6.38 0.65
N VAL A 140 -2.59 5.28 0.54
CA VAL A 140 -4.02 5.25 0.22
C VAL A 140 -4.79 4.79 1.46
N GLU A 141 -5.77 5.57 1.88
CA GLU A 141 -6.72 5.18 2.90
C GLU A 141 -7.87 4.45 2.24
N ILE A 142 -8.17 3.27 2.76
CA ILE A 142 -9.26 2.41 2.31
C ILE A 142 -10.28 2.34 3.43
N VAL A 143 -11.52 2.63 3.11
CA VAL A 143 -12.66 2.55 4.03
C VAL A 143 -13.44 1.30 3.69
N MET A 144 -13.55 0.39 4.65
CA MET A 144 -14.30 -0.84 4.50
C MET A 144 -15.78 -0.63 4.87
N ARG A 145 -16.64 -1.50 4.39
CA ARG A 145 -18.08 -1.51 4.72
C ARG A 145 -18.33 -1.69 6.22
N SER A 146 -17.43 -2.36 6.92
CA SER A 146 -17.41 -2.48 8.39
C SER A 146 -17.07 -1.17 9.12
N SER A 147 -16.81 -0.07 8.41
CA SER A 147 -16.29 1.21 8.93
C SER A 147 -14.83 1.15 9.41
N GLU A 148 -14.18 0.02 9.26
CA GLU A 148 -12.74 -0.08 9.50
C GLU A 148 -11.96 0.65 8.41
N LYS A 149 -10.84 1.25 8.83
CA LYS A 149 -9.96 1.99 7.94
C LYS A 149 -8.58 1.36 7.90
N TYR A 150 -8.04 1.30 6.70
CA TYR A 150 -6.70 0.79 6.46
C TYR A 150 -5.92 1.79 5.61
N ARG A 151 -4.66 2.05 5.98
CA ARG A 151 -3.75 2.88 5.20
C ARG A 151 -2.62 2.04 4.64
N ILE A 152 -2.44 2.07 3.34
CA ILE A 152 -1.41 1.33 2.63
C ILE A 152 -0.42 2.32 2.06
N GLY A 153 0.81 2.29 2.56
CA GLY A 153 1.91 3.10 2.05
C GLY A 153 2.25 2.73 0.61
N THR A 154 2.37 3.73 -0.24
CA THR A 154 2.73 3.57 -1.64
C THR A 154 3.45 4.81 -2.15
N PRO A 155 4.45 4.68 -3.07
CA PRO A 155 5.04 5.83 -3.74
C PRO A 155 4.10 6.44 -4.80
N GLU A 156 3.04 5.71 -5.21
CA GLU A 156 2.13 6.06 -6.29
C GLU A 156 0.67 6.02 -5.78
N PRO A 157 0.29 6.91 -4.84
CA PRO A 157 -1.01 6.85 -4.19
C PRO A 157 -2.18 7.06 -5.17
N GLU A 158 -1.99 7.88 -6.18
CA GLU A 158 -3.02 8.18 -7.18
C GLU A 158 -3.26 7.00 -8.13
N GLU A 159 -2.19 6.28 -8.51
CA GLU A 159 -2.30 5.09 -9.36
C GLU A 159 -2.98 3.94 -8.61
N LEU A 160 -2.59 3.71 -7.35
CA LEU A 160 -3.24 2.71 -6.52
C LEU A 160 -4.72 3.04 -6.29
N THR A 161 -5.04 4.31 -6.02
CA THR A 161 -6.43 4.77 -5.86
C THR A 161 -7.23 4.53 -7.13
N ARG A 162 -6.67 4.89 -8.28
CA ARG A 162 -7.33 4.67 -9.59
C ARG A 162 -7.57 3.19 -9.86
N ALA A 163 -6.58 2.33 -9.58
CA ALA A 163 -6.72 0.88 -9.75
C ALA A 163 -7.85 0.31 -8.88
N LEU A 164 -7.93 0.76 -7.61
CA LEU A 164 -9.01 0.35 -6.70
C LEU A 164 -10.38 0.83 -7.17
N GLN A 165 -10.49 2.08 -7.60
CA GLN A 165 -11.75 2.64 -8.12
C GLN A 165 -12.21 1.94 -9.39
N ASN A 166 -11.28 1.61 -10.30
CA ASN A 166 -11.59 0.83 -11.50
C ASN A 166 -12.10 -0.57 -11.15
N ALA A 167 -11.45 -1.24 -10.21
CA ALA A 167 -11.88 -2.56 -9.76
C ALA A 167 -13.27 -2.51 -9.08
N LEU A 168 -13.54 -1.49 -8.26
CA LEU A 168 -14.85 -1.24 -7.65
C LEU A 168 -15.94 -1.01 -8.70
N THR A 169 -15.65 -0.22 -9.72
CA THR A 169 -16.57 0.06 -10.82
C THR A 169 -16.90 -1.22 -11.58
N ALA A 170 -15.87 -2.00 -11.92
CA ALA A 170 -16.06 -3.27 -12.63
C ALA A 170 -16.90 -4.28 -11.85
N ILE A 171 -16.76 -4.33 -10.51
CA ILE A 171 -17.59 -5.19 -9.65
C ILE A 171 -19.04 -4.69 -9.63
N ARG A 172 -19.25 -3.37 -9.53
CA ARG A 172 -20.60 -2.78 -9.52
C ARG A 172 -21.32 -2.99 -10.85
N GLU A 173 -20.61 -2.91 -11.96
CA GLU A 173 -21.18 -3.16 -13.30
C GLU A 173 -21.47 -4.64 -13.54
N ALA A 174 -20.68 -5.55 -12.96
CA ALA A 174 -20.89 -6.99 -13.04
C ALA A 174 -22.01 -7.50 -12.11
N ALA A 175 -22.38 -6.72 -11.08
CA ALA A 175 -23.49 -7.05 -10.20
C ALA A 175 -24.82 -6.90 -10.98
N PRO A 176 -25.68 -7.93 -11.03
CA PRO A 176 -26.99 -7.80 -11.67
C PRO A 176 -27.76 -6.66 -11.01
N PRO A 177 -28.52 -5.85 -11.78
CA PRO A 177 -29.32 -4.78 -11.21
C PRO A 177 -30.21 -5.37 -10.14
N ALA A 178 -30.06 -4.87 -8.91
CA ALA A 178 -30.91 -5.26 -7.79
C ALA A 178 -32.36 -5.16 -8.29
N ALA A 179 -33.07 -6.28 -8.27
CA ALA A 179 -34.43 -6.36 -8.70
C ALA A 179 -35.20 -5.19 -8.06
N GLN A 180 -35.57 -4.23 -8.89
CA GLN A 180 -36.49 -3.18 -8.50
C GLN A 180 -37.73 -3.93 -8.07
N SER A 181 -37.94 -4.01 -6.77
CA SER A 181 -39.17 -4.53 -6.22
C SER A 181 -40.30 -3.67 -6.79
N SER A 182 -40.95 -4.19 -7.81
CA SER A 182 -42.23 -3.70 -8.30
C SER A 182 -43.24 -3.85 -7.17
N GLY A 183 -43.28 -2.84 -6.29
CA GLY A 183 -44.42 -2.61 -5.44
C GLY A 183 -45.57 -2.19 -6.36
N VAL A 184 -46.35 -3.13 -6.78
CA VAL A 184 -47.69 -2.90 -7.32
C VAL A 184 -48.58 -2.68 -6.10
N PRO A 185 -49.14 -1.49 -5.88
CA PRO A 185 -50.23 -1.33 -4.94
C PRO A 185 -51.50 -1.86 -5.60
N GLY A 186 -52.05 -2.93 -5.04
CA GLY A 186 -53.42 -3.39 -5.28
C GLY A 186 -54.38 -2.77 -4.30
#